data_bfba564b991d907fd979cc164c1184e8
#
_entry.id   bfba564b991d907fd979cc164c1184e8
#
_cell.length_a   1.000
_cell.length_b   1.000
_cell.length_c   1.000
_cell.angle_alpha   90.00
_cell.angle_beta   90.00
_cell.angle_gamma   90.00
#
_symmetry.space_group_name_H-M   'P 1'
#
loop_
_entity.id
_entity.type
_entity.pdbx_description
1 polymer ?
#
loop_
_entity_poly.entity_id
_entity_poly.type
_entity_poly.pdbx_seq_one_letter_code
_entity_poly.pdbx_strand_id
1 'polypeptide(L)'
;MAELLSGVDVFVAAVEAGGFAAAGERLHLTRSAVAKAIARIEERLNVRLFHRTTRSLGLTEDGQVYYERCVRALEELRAGEAALESGRREAAGRLRVSAPVLFGRRCVAPVLARRLLHNTPS
;
A
#
# COMPACT_ATOMS: atom_id res chain seq x y z
N MET A 1 -10.62 -5.22 7.65
CA MET A 1 -9.22 -5.16 7.21
C MET A 1 -9.10 -5.10 5.69
N ALA A 2 -9.78 -6.01 4.99
CA ALA A 2 -9.76 -5.98 3.53
C ALA A 2 -10.26 -4.66 2.98
N GLU A 3 -11.29 -4.08 3.61
CA GLU A 3 -11.82 -2.82 3.16
C GLU A 3 -10.86 -1.66 3.35
N LEU A 4 -10.05 -1.72 4.39
CA LEU A 4 -9.10 -0.65 4.68
C LEU A 4 -8.11 -0.46 3.53
N LEU A 5 -7.63 -1.56 2.97
CA LEU A 5 -6.63 -1.51 1.91
C LEU A 5 -7.23 -1.57 0.51
N SER A 6 -8.54 -1.81 0.43
CA SER A 6 -9.18 -1.98 -0.87
C SER A 6 -9.15 -0.67 -1.66
N GLY A 7 -8.63 -0.72 -2.85
CA GLY A 7 -8.61 0.42 -3.76
C GLY A 7 -7.50 1.42 -3.51
N VAL A 8 -6.66 1.21 -2.49
CA VAL A 8 -5.57 2.15 -2.19
C VAL A 8 -4.62 2.27 -3.38
N ASP A 9 -4.27 1.14 -3.98
CA ASP A 9 -3.39 1.14 -5.14
C ASP A 9 -4.02 1.87 -6.33
N VAL A 10 -5.33 1.70 -6.51
CA VAL A 10 -6.06 2.37 -7.57
C VAL A 10 -6.08 3.88 -7.34
N PHE A 11 -6.32 4.29 -6.10
CA PHE A 11 -6.35 5.71 -5.76
C PHE A 11 -4.99 6.35 -6.00
N VAL A 12 -3.92 5.73 -5.52
CA VAL A 12 -2.57 6.26 -5.71
C VAL A 12 -2.23 6.33 -7.19
N ALA A 13 -2.56 5.30 -7.95
CA ALA A 13 -2.32 5.30 -9.38
C ALA A 13 -3.10 6.41 -10.08
N ALA A 14 -4.33 6.67 -9.67
CA ALA A 14 -5.14 7.71 -10.28
C ALA A 14 -4.53 9.10 -10.05
N VAL A 15 -4.02 9.33 -8.85
CA VAL A 15 -3.35 10.59 -8.55
C VAL A 15 -2.08 10.74 -9.38
N GLU A 16 -1.27 9.71 -9.40
CA GLU A 16 0.04 9.78 -10.06
C GLU A 16 -0.08 9.82 -11.59
N ALA A 17 -1.05 9.11 -12.12
CA ALA A 17 -1.26 9.08 -13.56
C ALA A 17 -2.02 10.31 -14.07
N GLY A 18 -2.69 11.03 -13.16
CA GLY A 18 -3.40 12.23 -13.53
C GLY A 18 -4.80 12.01 -14.06
N GLY A 19 -5.33 10.80 -13.92
CA GLY A 19 -6.69 10.54 -14.35
C GLY A 19 -7.06 9.07 -14.24
N PHE A 20 -8.35 8.81 -14.37
CA PHE A 20 -8.86 7.46 -14.20
C PHE A 20 -8.51 6.55 -15.39
N ALA A 21 -8.55 7.09 -16.59
CA ALA A 21 -8.23 6.31 -17.77
C ALA A 21 -6.75 5.89 -17.76
N ALA A 22 -5.87 6.84 -17.43
CA ALA A 22 -4.44 6.55 -17.38
C ALA A 22 -4.13 5.56 -16.28
N ALA A 23 -4.80 5.68 -15.14
CA ALA A 23 -4.62 4.73 -14.05
C ALA A 23 -5.08 3.35 -14.46
N GLY A 24 -6.18 3.28 -15.19
CA GLY A 24 -6.68 2.01 -15.68
C GLY A 24 -5.68 1.33 -16.60
N GLU A 25 -5.05 2.08 -17.48
CA GLU A 25 -4.03 1.52 -18.34
C GLU A 25 -2.87 0.96 -17.54
N ARG A 26 -2.47 1.70 -16.50
CA ARG A 26 -1.36 1.29 -15.66
C ARG A 26 -1.66 0.00 -14.90
N LEU A 27 -2.89 -0.16 -14.48
CA LEU A 27 -3.30 -1.28 -13.63
C LEU A 27 -4.05 -2.37 -14.39
N HIS A 28 -4.20 -2.23 -15.69
CA HIS A 28 -4.95 -3.17 -16.54
C HIS A 28 -6.40 -3.26 -16.10
N LEU A 29 -6.98 -2.09 -15.82
CA LEU A 29 -8.37 -1.96 -15.43
C LEU A 29 -9.06 -1.02 -16.39
N THR A 30 -10.39 -1.13 -16.50
CA THR A 30 -11.14 -0.17 -17.26
C THR A 30 -11.24 1.13 -16.47
N ARG A 31 -11.47 2.23 -17.18
CA ARG A 31 -11.70 3.51 -16.53
C ARG A 31 -12.86 3.41 -15.55
N SER A 32 -13.90 2.69 -15.97
CA SER A 32 -15.08 2.49 -15.14
C SER A 32 -14.75 1.75 -13.83
N ALA A 33 -13.89 0.74 -13.91
CA ALA A 33 -13.49 0.00 -12.73
C ALA A 33 -12.70 0.88 -11.77
N VAL A 34 -11.82 1.73 -12.33
CA VAL A 34 -11.07 2.68 -11.52
C VAL A 34 -12.02 3.65 -10.82
N ALA A 35 -12.98 4.20 -11.58
CA ALA A 35 -13.94 5.14 -11.01
C ALA A 35 -14.75 4.50 -9.88
N LYS A 36 -15.15 3.26 -10.07
CA LYS A 36 -15.90 2.55 -9.03
C LYS A 36 -15.09 2.33 -7.77
N ALA A 37 -13.82 1.97 -7.94
CA ALA A 37 -12.95 1.76 -6.78
C ALA A 37 -12.79 3.04 -5.99
N ILE A 38 -12.60 4.16 -6.68
CA ILE A 38 -12.48 5.46 -6.03
C ILE A 38 -13.79 5.82 -5.32
N ALA A 39 -14.91 5.60 -5.99
CA ALA A 39 -16.21 5.92 -5.41
C ALA A 39 -16.46 5.13 -4.12
N ARG A 40 -16.03 3.88 -4.09
CA ARG A 40 -16.19 3.06 -2.90
C ARG A 40 -15.39 3.61 -1.72
N ILE A 41 -14.17 4.08 -1.99
CA ILE A 41 -13.37 4.70 -0.94
C ILE A 41 -14.05 5.96 -0.44
N GLU A 42 -14.51 6.80 -1.35
CA GLU A 42 -15.19 8.04 -0.99
C GLU A 42 -16.42 7.77 -0.16
N GLU A 43 -17.16 6.76 -0.55
CA GLU A 43 -18.39 6.40 0.17
C GLU A 43 -18.06 5.87 1.57
N ARG A 44 -17.06 5.01 1.66
CA ARG A 44 -16.68 4.42 2.94
C ARG A 44 -16.18 5.49 3.90
N LEU A 45 -15.41 6.45 3.40
CA LEU A 45 -14.82 7.50 4.23
C LEU A 45 -15.75 8.71 4.35
N ASN A 46 -16.79 8.76 3.54
CA ASN A 46 -17.73 9.87 3.51
C ASN A 46 -17.05 11.20 3.23
N VAL A 47 -16.14 11.19 2.27
CA VAL A 47 -15.43 12.39 1.83
C VAL A 47 -15.27 12.34 0.32
N ARG A 48 -14.99 13.49 -0.27
CA ARG A 48 -14.62 13.57 -1.67
C ARG A 48 -13.10 13.61 -1.76
N LEU A 49 -12.54 12.71 -2.53
CA LEU A 49 -11.10 12.68 -2.75
C LEU A 49 -10.70 13.45 -4.00
N PHE A 50 -11.59 13.52 -4.98
CA PHE A 50 -11.35 14.25 -6.23
C PHE A 50 -12.46 15.23 -6.48
N HIS A 51 -12.08 16.39 -7.04
CA HIS A 51 -13.05 17.32 -7.59
C HIS A 51 -13.55 16.75 -8.92
N ARG A 52 -14.84 16.76 -9.10
CA ARG A 52 -15.45 16.24 -10.34
C ARG A 52 -15.63 17.38 -11.33
N THR A 53 -14.64 17.62 -12.14
CA THR A 53 -14.77 18.61 -13.19
C THR A 53 -14.65 17.89 -14.53
N THR A 54 -15.09 18.57 -15.59
CA THR A 54 -15.08 17.98 -16.90
C THR A 54 -13.70 17.96 -17.52
N ARG A 55 -12.80 18.80 -17.03
CA ARG A 55 -11.51 18.95 -17.68
C ARG A 55 -10.38 18.21 -17.02
N SER A 56 -10.37 18.21 -15.73
CA SER A 56 -9.27 17.58 -15.04
C SER A 56 -9.75 17.00 -13.73
N LEU A 57 -8.92 16.12 -13.18
CA LEU A 57 -9.21 15.45 -11.95
C LEU A 57 -8.22 16.01 -10.93
N GLY A 58 -8.69 16.88 -10.08
CA GLY A 58 -7.85 17.47 -9.06
C GLY A 58 -8.18 16.88 -7.70
N LEU A 59 -7.19 16.76 -6.85
CA LEU A 59 -7.42 16.29 -5.49
C LEU A 59 -8.11 17.36 -4.67
N THR A 60 -9.05 16.94 -3.85
CA THR A 60 -9.58 17.81 -2.81
C THR A 60 -8.55 17.89 -1.69
N GLU A 61 -8.79 18.75 -0.71
CA GLU A 61 -7.94 18.81 0.46
C GLU A 61 -7.92 17.46 1.17
N ASP A 62 -9.08 16.85 1.32
CA ASP A 62 -9.17 15.52 1.94
C ASP A 62 -8.43 14.50 1.09
N GLY A 63 -8.52 14.62 -0.22
CA GLY A 63 -7.79 13.72 -1.12
C GLY A 63 -6.29 13.85 -0.96
N GLN A 64 -5.80 15.08 -0.78
CA GLN A 64 -4.39 15.29 -0.59
C GLN A 64 -3.90 14.64 0.70
N VAL A 65 -4.64 14.84 1.78
CA VAL A 65 -4.29 14.25 3.07
C VAL A 65 -4.26 12.73 2.96
N TYR A 66 -5.30 12.16 2.35
CA TYR A 66 -5.38 10.71 2.24
C TYR A 66 -4.30 10.15 1.33
N TYR A 67 -4.01 10.86 0.22
CA TYR A 67 -2.97 10.42 -0.69
C TYR A 67 -1.62 10.31 0.01
N GLU A 68 -1.27 11.32 0.79
CA GLU A 68 0.01 11.30 1.49
C GLU A 68 0.12 10.12 2.45
N ARG A 69 -0.97 9.80 3.11
CA ARG A 69 -0.97 8.66 4.02
C ARG A 69 -0.90 7.34 3.27
N CYS A 70 -1.60 7.26 2.14
CA CYS A 70 -1.58 6.05 1.32
C CYS A 70 -0.17 5.78 0.79
N VAL A 71 0.52 6.83 0.33
CA VAL A 71 1.88 6.67 -0.18
C VAL A 71 2.79 6.16 0.93
N ARG A 72 2.68 6.73 2.11
CA ARG A 72 3.51 6.28 3.23
C ARG A 72 3.22 4.83 3.61
N ALA A 73 1.95 4.46 3.59
CA ALA A 73 1.57 3.09 3.91
C ALA A 73 2.15 2.11 2.91
N LEU A 74 2.08 2.45 1.62
CA LEU A 74 2.63 1.60 0.58
C LEU A 74 4.14 1.51 0.68
N GLU A 75 4.80 2.63 0.99
CA GLU A 75 6.24 2.62 1.17
C GLU A 75 6.64 1.74 2.35
N GLU A 76 5.87 1.80 3.42
CA GLU A 76 6.16 0.99 4.59
C GLU A 76 6.00 -0.49 4.27
N LEU A 77 4.99 -0.85 3.49
CA LEU A 77 4.80 -2.23 3.08
C LEU A 77 5.93 -2.70 2.19
N ARG A 78 6.36 -1.85 1.26
CA ARG A 78 7.49 -2.19 0.39
C ARG A 78 8.77 -2.36 1.20
N ALA A 79 8.97 -1.49 2.18
CA ALA A 79 10.13 -1.60 3.06
C ALA A 79 10.10 -2.90 3.84
N GLY A 80 8.91 -3.32 4.28
CA GLY A 80 8.77 -4.58 4.96
C GLY A 80 9.11 -5.75 4.07
N GLU A 81 8.64 -5.72 2.83
CA GLU A 81 8.97 -6.77 1.88
C GLU A 81 10.45 -6.82 1.59
N ALA A 82 11.07 -5.64 1.45
CA ALA A 82 12.51 -5.59 1.21
C ALA A 82 13.29 -6.12 2.41
N ALA A 83 12.81 -5.84 3.62
CA ALA A 83 13.46 -6.35 4.82
C ALA A 83 13.39 -7.88 4.88
N LEU A 84 12.24 -8.45 4.50
CA LEU A 84 12.11 -9.89 4.45
C LEU A 84 13.02 -10.51 3.42
N GLU A 85 13.13 -9.85 2.27
CA GLU A 85 14.01 -10.31 1.22
C GLU A 85 15.47 -10.29 1.67
N SER A 86 15.89 -9.20 2.31
CA SER A 86 17.22 -9.10 2.88
C SER A 86 17.46 -10.17 3.93
N GLY A 87 16.50 -10.38 4.78
CA GLY A 87 16.61 -11.39 5.82
C GLY A 87 16.78 -12.79 5.25
N ARG A 88 16.05 -13.07 4.18
CA ARG A 88 16.17 -14.37 3.52
C ARG A 88 17.55 -14.57 2.93
N ARG A 89 18.11 -13.54 2.33
CA ARG A 89 19.46 -13.63 1.76
C ARG A 89 20.50 -13.84 2.84
N GLU A 90 20.35 -13.12 3.93
CA GLU A 90 21.29 -13.28 5.05
C GLU A 90 21.18 -14.66 5.66
N ALA A 91 19.96 -15.16 5.82
CA ALA A 91 19.74 -16.47 6.37
C ALA A 91 20.37 -17.54 5.49
N ALA A 92 20.21 -17.42 4.18
CA ALA A 92 20.79 -18.36 3.26
C ALA A 92 22.30 -18.34 3.34
N GLY A 93 22.88 -17.17 3.47
CA GLY A 93 24.32 -17.04 3.62
C GLY A 93 24.82 -17.63 4.91
N ARG A 94 24.10 -17.40 5.99
CA ARG A 94 24.49 -17.90 7.30
C ARG A 94 24.36 -19.39 7.40
N LEU A 95 23.40 -19.97 6.72
CA LEU A 95 23.22 -21.40 6.76
C LEU A 95 24.45 -22.15 6.27
N ARG A 96 25.22 -21.51 5.44
CA ARG A 96 26.46 -22.14 4.98
C ARG A 96 27.53 -22.14 6.03
N VAL A 97 27.47 -21.17 6.92
CA VAL A 97 28.54 -20.97 7.88
C VAL A 97 28.18 -21.58 9.22
N SER A 98 27.00 -21.31 9.68
CA SER A 98 26.58 -21.79 10.97
C SER A 98 25.11 -21.79 11.02
N ALA A 99 24.64 -22.35 12.01
CA ALA A 99 23.30 -22.53 12.10
C ALA A 99 22.59 -21.49 12.71
N PRO A 100 21.83 -21.36 13.07
CA PRO A 100 21.11 -20.77 13.61
C PRO A 100 20.19 -20.08 13.99
N VAL A 101 19.83 -19.72 14.26
CA VAL A 101 19.24 -19.16 14.55
C VAL A 101 18.16 -18.72 14.90
N LEU A 102 17.79 -18.48 15.06
CA LEU A 102 16.89 -18.00 15.40
C LEU A 102 16.11 -17.22 15.35
N PHE A 103 15.64 -16.85 15.34
CA PHE A 103 14.91 -16.12 15.29
C PHE A 103 14.00 -15.78 15.78
N GLY A 104 13.78 -15.27 15.91
CA GLY A 104 13.02 -14.74 16.33
C GLY A 104 12.78 -13.91 16.70
N ARG A 105 13.08 -13.26 16.78
CA ARG A 105 12.78 -12.32 17.00
C ARG A 105 12.79 -11.55 16.89
N ARG A 106 12.89 -11.28 16.61
CA ARG A 106 12.59 -10.47 16.38
C ARG A 106 12.28 -10.27 15.90
N CYS A 107 12.14 -10.51 15.57
CA CYS A 107 11.38 -10.28 15.28
C CYS A 107 10.96 -10.19 15.31
N VAL A 108 10.93 -10.25 15.25
CA VAL A 108 10.03 -10.16 15.42
C VAL A 108 9.69 -9.79 15.92
N ALA A 109 9.86 -9.81 15.98
CA ALA A 109 9.25 -9.45 16.39
C ALA A 109 9.16 -8.69 16.59
N PRO A 110 9.33 -8.53 16.38
CA PRO A 110 8.81 -7.93 16.36
C PRO A 110 8.49 -7.51 15.97
N VAL A 111 8.51 -7.49 15.45
CA VAL A 111 7.77 -7.25 15.10
C VAL A 111 7.23 -7.37 15.04
N LEU A 112 7.16 -7.58 14.79
CA LEU A 112 6.29 -7.72 14.86
C LEU A 112 5.76 -7.59 15.41
N ALA A 113 5.98 -7.75 15.57
CA ALA A 113 5.27 -7.60 15.96
C ALA A 113 5.05 -6.82 16.24
N ARG A 114 5.11 -6.59 16.10
CA ARG A 114 4.75 -5.87 16.06
C ARG A 114 4.36 -5.67 15.66
N ARG A 115 4.49 -6.00 14.97
CA ARG A 115 3.91 -5.90 14.57
C ARG A 115 3.35 -6.20 14.52
N LEU A 116 3.46 -6.32 14.03
CA LEU A 116 2.68 -6.54 13.95
C LEU A 116 2.29 -6.49 14.14
N LEU A 117 2.54 -6.53 13.92
CA LEU A 117 1.99 -6.52 14.08
C LEU A 117 1.98 -6.52 13.84
N HIS A 118 2.32 -6.63 13.52
CA HIS A 118 2.11 -6.68 13.41
C HIS A 118 2.39 -7.24 13.18
N ASN A 119 2.68 -7.52 12.73
CA ASN A 119 2.67 -8.12 12.74
C ASN A 119 3.09 -8.72 12.74
N THR A 120 3.45 -9.00 12.46
CA THR A 120 3.65 -9.67 12.61
C THR A 120 3.89 -10.27 12.58
N PRO A 121 4.14 -10.63 12.51
CA PRO A 121 4.12 -11.25 12.51
C PRO A 121 4.03 -11.63 12.64
N SER A 122 4.41 -11.82 12.46
CA SER A 122 4.06 -12.11 12.52
C SER A 122 3.70 -12.04 12.66
#